data_ecf275bb3b063eb372b825becd0993f0
#
_entry.id   ecf275bb3b063eb372b825becd0993f0
#
_cell.length_a   1.000
_cell.length_b   1.000
_cell.length_c   1.000
_cell.angle_alpha   90.00
_cell.angle_beta   90.00
_cell.angle_gamma   90.00
#
_symmetry.space_group_name_H-M   'P 1'
#
loop_
_entity.id
_entity.type
_entity.pdbx_description
1 polymer ?
#
loop_
_entity_poly.entity_id
_entity_poly.type
_entity_poly.pdbx_seq_one_letter_code
_entity_poly.pdbx_strand_id
1 'polypeptide(L)'
;MSFGSDFLYAHTRIETVVFCYPIRMVYKTILFDVDGTLCDPGKSMIECARYALSKFGIHETDDENLRRLIGPPLEHAFRDYYHFDEAQADQAVTYFRDMMQREGIQLYEAYPGISELLNELKQSGRRLAVVTSKIDHIAKETLVKTGLIDYFEFVSAQQPNVVVDKEEILTKALTELNITDNSNIVMIGDRRHDVEAAKTHNIDSIGVLWGYGDREELENEGATHIVTDTNELKRLLIG
;
A
#
# COMPACT_ATOMS: atom_id res chain seq x y z
N MET A 1 -22.46 1.81 84.71
CA MET A 1 -23.13 2.34 83.51
C MET A 1 -22.03 2.74 82.53
N SER A 2 -21.79 1.91 81.54
CA SER A 2 -20.72 2.13 80.54
C SER A 2 -21.41 2.37 79.21
N PHE A 3 -21.18 3.52 78.66
CA PHE A 3 -21.62 3.83 77.29
C PHE A 3 -20.48 3.54 76.33
N GLY A 4 -20.64 2.52 75.50
CA GLY A 4 -19.78 2.20 74.37
C GLY A 4 -20.17 3.08 73.17
N SER A 5 -19.20 3.74 72.59
CA SER A 5 -19.32 4.54 71.36
C SER A 5 -18.73 3.71 70.21
N ASP A 6 -19.61 3.10 69.39
CA ASP A 6 -19.24 2.45 68.14
C ASP A 6 -19.03 3.51 67.06
N PHE A 7 -17.78 3.72 66.67
CA PHE A 7 -17.42 4.47 65.45
C PHE A 7 -17.40 3.56 64.24
N LEU A 8 -18.44 3.64 63.42
CA LEU A 8 -18.47 3.04 62.07
C LEU A 8 -17.57 3.84 61.14
N TYR A 9 -16.42 3.25 60.77
CA TYR A 9 -15.60 3.72 59.64
C TYR A 9 -16.23 3.26 58.32
N ALA A 10 -16.86 4.19 57.61
CA ALA A 10 -17.26 3.98 56.21
C ALA A 10 -16.02 4.06 55.33
N HIS A 11 -15.50 2.93 54.85
CA HIS A 11 -14.50 2.92 53.76
C HIS A 11 -15.18 3.21 52.43
N THR A 12 -15.08 4.47 52.01
CA THR A 12 -15.42 4.87 50.61
C THR A 12 -14.30 4.37 49.70
N ARG A 13 -14.57 3.29 48.94
CA ARG A 13 -13.72 2.84 47.87
C ARG A 13 -13.86 3.86 46.73
N ILE A 14 -12.83 4.65 46.48
CA ILE A 14 -12.69 5.48 45.28
C ILE A 14 -12.29 4.50 44.17
N GLU A 15 -13.22 4.09 43.34
CA GLU A 15 -12.92 3.40 42.09
C GLU A 15 -12.32 4.43 41.13
N THR A 16 -11.01 4.37 40.94
CA THR A 16 -10.33 5.16 39.92
C THR A 16 -10.72 4.57 38.55
N VAL A 17 -11.72 5.18 37.91
CA VAL A 17 -12.02 4.90 36.51
C VAL A 17 -10.87 5.44 35.67
N VAL A 18 -9.94 4.58 35.30
CA VAL A 18 -8.91 4.91 34.31
C VAL A 18 -9.62 4.99 32.96
N PHE A 19 -9.96 6.20 32.54
CA PHE A 19 -10.34 6.44 31.14
C PHE A 19 -9.11 6.16 30.27
N CYS A 20 -9.04 4.99 29.72
CA CYS A 20 -8.10 4.65 28.67
C CYS A 20 -8.58 5.40 27.40
N TYR A 21 -8.19 6.66 27.25
CA TYR A 21 -8.31 7.31 25.96
C TYR A 21 -7.44 6.51 24.98
N PRO A 22 -7.95 6.09 23.82
CA PRO A 22 -7.10 5.47 22.83
C PRO A 22 -5.97 6.45 22.53
N ILE A 23 -4.74 6.00 22.71
CA ILE A 23 -3.56 6.79 22.33
C ILE A 23 -3.72 7.04 20.84
N ARG A 24 -4.07 8.26 20.47
CA ARG A 24 -4.22 8.66 19.06
C ARG A 24 -2.81 8.63 18.47
N MET A 25 -2.54 7.64 17.65
CA MET A 25 -1.30 7.54 16.89
C MET A 25 -1.27 8.69 15.88
N VAL A 26 -0.43 9.67 16.10
CA VAL A 26 -0.31 10.83 15.21
C VAL A 26 0.90 10.62 14.31
N TYR A 27 0.69 9.93 13.19
CA TYR A 27 1.72 9.83 12.17
C TYR A 27 1.93 11.19 11.49
N LYS A 28 3.18 11.65 11.48
CA LYS A 28 3.60 12.91 10.83
C LYS A 28 3.98 12.70 9.37
N THR A 29 4.56 11.54 9.06
CA THR A 29 4.94 11.15 7.72
C THR A 29 4.21 9.87 7.34
N ILE A 30 3.56 9.88 6.20
CA ILE A 30 2.77 8.76 5.70
C ILE A 30 3.31 8.38 4.33
N LEU A 31 3.73 7.13 4.22
CA LEU A 31 4.31 6.55 3.01
C LEU A 31 3.27 5.62 2.37
N PHE A 32 3.11 5.71 1.06
CA PHE A 32 2.11 4.94 0.33
C PHE A 32 2.75 4.12 -0.79
N ASP A 33 2.32 2.87 -0.94
CA ASP A 33 2.49 2.19 -2.21
C ASP A 33 1.51 2.72 -3.26
N VAL A 34 1.73 2.38 -4.53
CA VAL A 34 0.90 2.83 -5.66
C VAL A 34 -0.12 1.77 -6.06
N ASP A 35 0.35 0.63 -6.59
CA ASP A 35 -0.49 -0.41 -7.16
C ASP A 35 -1.19 -1.20 -6.05
N GLY A 36 -2.52 -1.29 -6.08
CA GLY A 36 -3.30 -1.94 -5.03
C GLY A 36 -3.55 -1.08 -3.79
N THR A 37 -2.92 0.08 -3.68
CA THR A 37 -3.04 0.98 -2.52
C THR A 37 -3.65 2.33 -2.90
N LEU A 38 -2.97 3.11 -3.72
CA LEU A 38 -3.45 4.38 -4.24
C LEU A 38 -4.27 4.21 -5.51
N CYS A 39 -3.84 3.32 -6.39
CA CYS A 39 -4.41 3.12 -7.72
C CYS A 39 -4.72 1.65 -7.99
N ASP A 40 -5.80 1.42 -8.75
CA ASP A 40 -6.14 0.09 -9.25
C ASP A 40 -5.42 -0.18 -10.58
N PRO A 41 -4.48 -1.14 -10.63
CA PRO A 41 -3.82 -1.57 -11.85
C PRO A 41 -4.65 -2.54 -12.68
N GLY A 42 -5.75 -3.10 -12.16
CA GLY A 42 -6.44 -4.27 -12.69
C GLY A 42 -6.78 -4.17 -14.17
N LYS A 43 -7.49 -3.12 -14.56
CA LYS A 43 -7.88 -2.89 -15.96
C LYS A 43 -6.65 -2.75 -16.87
N SER A 44 -5.64 -2.01 -16.43
CA SER A 44 -4.39 -1.83 -17.16
C SER A 44 -3.66 -3.16 -17.37
N MET A 45 -3.49 -3.93 -16.31
CA MET A 45 -2.82 -5.24 -16.34
C MET A 45 -3.55 -6.21 -17.28
N ILE A 46 -4.89 -6.29 -17.21
CA ILE A 46 -5.72 -7.13 -18.06
C ILE A 46 -5.51 -6.77 -19.54
N GLU A 47 -5.60 -5.49 -19.90
CA GLU A 47 -5.45 -5.08 -21.30
C GLU A 47 -4.02 -5.27 -21.83
N CYS A 48 -3.00 -5.04 -20.99
CA CYS A 48 -1.62 -5.33 -21.35
C CYS A 48 -1.36 -6.83 -21.56
N ALA A 49 -1.94 -7.68 -20.71
CA ALA A 49 -1.85 -9.13 -20.85
C ALA A 49 -2.57 -9.62 -22.11
N ARG A 50 -3.78 -9.12 -22.36
CA ARG A 50 -4.56 -9.40 -23.56
C ARG A 50 -3.78 -9.04 -24.83
N TYR A 51 -3.17 -7.87 -24.86
CA TYR A 51 -2.32 -7.43 -25.94
C TYR A 51 -1.12 -8.37 -26.15
N ALA A 52 -0.40 -8.70 -25.08
CA ALA A 52 0.75 -9.59 -25.15
C ALA A 52 0.36 -10.96 -25.73
N LEU A 53 -0.72 -11.58 -25.24
CA LEU A 53 -1.23 -12.87 -25.71
C LEU A 53 -1.66 -12.82 -27.18
N SER A 54 -2.25 -11.70 -27.63
CA SER A 54 -2.66 -11.53 -29.04
C SER A 54 -1.49 -11.62 -30.02
N LYS A 55 -0.24 -11.31 -29.59
CA LYS A 55 0.98 -11.43 -30.41
C LYS A 55 1.37 -12.88 -30.67
N PHE A 56 0.85 -13.81 -29.86
CA PHE A 56 1.01 -15.26 -30.04
C PHE A 56 -0.24 -15.91 -30.63
N GLY A 57 -1.21 -15.11 -31.14
CA GLY A 57 -2.46 -15.61 -31.69
C GLY A 57 -3.46 -16.14 -30.65
N ILE A 58 -3.23 -15.85 -29.38
CA ILE A 58 -4.13 -16.23 -28.28
C ILE A 58 -5.08 -15.05 -28.03
N HIS A 59 -6.38 -15.30 -28.24
CA HIS A 59 -7.45 -14.32 -28.02
C HIS A 59 -8.21 -14.63 -26.73
N GLU A 60 -7.59 -14.27 -25.58
CA GLU A 60 -8.24 -14.46 -24.29
C GLU A 60 -9.32 -13.39 -24.06
N THR A 61 -10.55 -13.85 -23.86
CA THR A 61 -11.72 -12.99 -23.63
C THR A 61 -12.21 -13.00 -22.19
N ASP A 62 -11.75 -13.95 -21.39
CA ASP A 62 -12.10 -14.06 -19.98
C ASP A 62 -11.15 -13.25 -19.12
N ASP A 63 -11.67 -12.16 -18.52
CA ASP A 63 -10.91 -11.30 -17.64
C ASP A 63 -10.41 -12.04 -16.38
N GLU A 64 -11.14 -13.05 -15.91
CA GLU A 64 -10.72 -13.81 -14.71
C GLU A 64 -9.45 -14.64 -15.00
N ASN A 65 -9.28 -15.14 -16.21
CA ASN A 65 -8.03 -15.79 -16.61
C ASN A 65 -6.87 -14.80 -16.64
N LEU A 66 -7.12 -13.59 -17.14
CA LEU A 66 -6.11 -12.53 -17.22
C LEU A 66 -5.76 -11.97 -15.84
N ARG A 67 -6.73 -11.92 -14.91
CA ARG A 67 -6.48 -11.49 -13.51
C ARG A 67 -5.44 -12.35 -12.79
N ARG A 68 -5.30 -13.63 -13.14
CA ARG A 68 -4.29 -14.53 -12.57
C ARG A 68 -2.85 -14.07 -12.83
N LEU A 69 -2.65 -13.22 -13.85
CA LEU A 69 -1.35 -12.63 -14.15
C LEU A 69 -0.99 -11.46 -13.22
N ILE A 70 -1.95 -10.99 -12.40
CA ILE A 70 -1.73 -9.89 -11.45
C ILE A 70 -1.20 -10.46 -10.14
N GLY A 71 -0.02 -10.05 -9.71
CA GLY A 71 0.62 -10.46 -8.46
C GLY A 71 1.87 -11.29 -8.64
N PRO A 72 1.85 -12.45 -9.34
CA PRO A 72 3.10 -13.19 -9.59
C PRO A 72 3.99 -12.46 -10.60
N PRO A 73 5.30 -12.81 -10.64
CA PRO A 73 6.19 -12.36 -11.72
C PRO A 73 5.61 -12.75 -13.07
N LEU A 74 5.54 -11.81 -14.00
CA LEU A 74 4.87 -12.00 -15.30
C LEU A 74 5.46 -13.18 -16.10
N GLU A 75 6.78 -13.35 -16.08
CA GLU A 75 7.49 -14.44 -16.73
C GLU A 75 6.98 -15.81 -16.23
N HIS A 76 6.79 -15.94 -14.92
CA HIS A 76 6.23 -17.16 -14.33
C HIS A 76 4.76 -17.33 -14.67
N ALA A 77 3.97 -16.26 -14.58
CA ALA A 77 2.54 -16.32 -14.87
C ALA A 77 2.25 -16.72 -16.31
N PHE A 78 2.98 -16.20 -17.31
CA PHE A 78 2.81 -16.62 -18.70
C PHE A 78 3.19 -18.09 -18.92
N ARG A 79 4.21 -18.60 -18.24
CA ARG A 79 4.59 -20.02 -18.30
C ARG A 79 3.54 -20.91 -17.66
N ASP A 80 3.09 -20.57 -16.47
CA ASP A 80 2.20 -21.41 -15.67
C ASP A 80 0.78 -21.46 -16.23
N TYR A 81 0.25 -20.34 -16.70
CA TYR A 81 -1.15 -20.25 -17.15
C TYR A 81 -1.34 -20.40 -18.68
N TYR A 82 -0.31 -20.05 -19.46
CA TYR A 82 -0.39 -20.12 -20.93
C TYR A 82 0.62 -21.10 -21.54
N HIS A 83 1.35 -21.84 -20.70
CA HIS A 83 2.30 -22.89 -21.09
C HIS A 83 3.40 -22.40 -22.05
N PHE A 84 3.80 -21.13 -21.92
CA PHE A 84 4.89 -20.57 -22.69
C PHE A 84 6.22 -21.18 -22.26
N ASP A 85 7.11 -21.40 -23.21
CA ASP A 85 8.52 -21.65 -22.91
C ASP A 85 9.20 -20.35 -22.42
N GLU A 86 10.46 -20.43 -21.99
CA GLU A 86 11.19 -19.29 -21.44
C GLU A 86 11.28 -18.13 -22.45
N ALA A 87 11.61 -18.42 -23.71
CA ALA A 87 11.75 -17.39 -24.74
C ALA A 87 10.41 -16.72 -25.08
N GLN A 88 9.33 -17.49 -25.10
CA GLN A 88 7.98 -16.97 -25.32
C GLN A 88 7.51 -16.11 -24.14
N ALA A 89 7.79 -16.53 -22.91
CA ALA A 89 7.45 -15.74 -21.71
C ALA A 89 8.18 -14.40 -21.70
N ASP A 90 9.48 -14.37 -21.97
CA ASP A 90 10.28 -13.13 -22.06
C ASP A 90 9.75 -12.19 -23.13
N GLN A 91 9.38 -12.76 -24.30
CA GLN A 91 8.80 -11.98 -25.38
C GLN A 91 7.40 -11.45 -25.01
N ALA A 92 6.57 -12.23 -24.31
CA ALA A 92 5.27 -11.79 -23.83
C ALA A 92 5.39 -10.64 -22.82
N VAL A 93 6.34 -10.73 -21.89
CA VAL A 93 6.64 -9.64 -20.97
C VAL A 93 7.11 -8.39 -21.70
N THR A 94 7.89 -8.53 -22.77
CA THR A 94 8.30 -7.39 -23.59
C THR A 94 7.08 -6.71 -24.23
N TYR A 95 6.15 -7.47 -24.82
CA TYR A 95 4.91 -6.92 -25.38
C TYR A 95 4.00 -6.30 -24.30
N PHE A 96 3.91 -6.94 -23.15
CA PHE A 96 3.16 -6.41 -22.01
C PHE A 96 3.71 -5.04 -21.58
N ARG A 97 5.02 -4.92 -21.39
CA ARG A 97 5.68 -3.66 -20.99
C ARG A 97 5.54 -2.57 -22.06
N ASP A 98 5.64 -2.93 -23.34
CA ASP A 98 5.39 -2.00 -24.44
C ASP A 98 3.97 -1.44 -24.42
N MET A 99 2.96 -2.30 -24.24
CA MET A 99 1.57 -1.87 -24.12
C MET A 99 1.33 -1.03 -22.86
N MET A 100 1.92 -1.42 -21.72
CA MET A 100 1.85 -0.67 -20.48
C MET A 100 2.36 0.77 -20.67
N GLN A 101 3.51 0.93 -21.33
CA GLN A 101 4.10 2.24 -21.56
C GLN A 101 3.28 3.09 -22.54
N ARG A 102 2.68 2.51 -23.57
CA ARG A 102 1.93 3.25 -24.60
C ARG A 102 0.53 3.63 -24.18
N GLU A 103 -0.19 2.73 -23.57
CA GLU A 103 -1.63 2.86 -23.33
C GLU A 103 -2.06 2.43 -21.92
N GLY A 104 -1.35 1.47 -21.32
CA GLY A 104 -1.73 0.88 -20.04
C GLY A 104 -1.86 1.90 -18.92
N ILE A 105 -0.97 2.88 -18.87
CA ILE A 105 -0.99 3.94 -17.84
C ILE A 105 -2.31 4.73 -17.90
N GLN A 106 -2.89 4.92 -19.08
CA GLN A 106 -4.14 5.66 -19.24
C GLN A 106 -5.37 4.95 -18.64
N LEU A 107 -5.24 3.66 -18.33
CA LEU A 107 -6.30 2.83 -17.76
C LEU A 107 -6.27 2.78 -16.23
N TYR A 108 -5.27 3.38 -15.60
CA TYR A 108 -5.19 3.48 -14.14
C TYR A 108 -6.27 4.43 -13.60
N GLU A 109 -6.87 4.04 -12.50
CA GLU A 109 -7.81 4.84 -11.74
C GLU A 109 -7.40 4.86 -10.26
N ALA A 110 -7.56 6.01 -9.60
CA ALA A 110 -7.38 6.07 -8.15
C ALA A 110 -8.52 5.29 -7.46
N TYR A 111 -8.21 4.59 -6.37
CA TYR A 111 -9.27 3.97 -5.57
C TYR A 111 -10.23 5.03 -5.01
N PRO A 112 -11.53 4.68 -4.85
CA PRO A 112 -12.53 5.59 -4.31
C PRO A 112 -12.13 6.16 -2.95
N GLY A 113 -12.21 7.48 -2.78
CA GLY A 113 -11.90 8.18 -1.54
C GLY A 113 -10.41 8.50 -1.31
N ILE A 114 -9.49 8.02 -2.16
CA ILE A 114 -8.05 8.29 -2.01
C ILE A 114 -7.73 9.78 -2.19
N SER A 115 -8.26 10.44 -3.21
CA SER A 115 -8.00 11.86 -3.44
C SER A 115 -8.46 12.73 -2.28
N GLU A 116 -9.64 12.44 -1.73
CA GLU A 116 -10.19 13.12 -0.57
C GLU A 116 -9.33 12.90 0.68
N LEU A 117 -8.92 11.65 0.92
CA LEU A 117 -8.05 11.30 2.03
C LEU A 117 -6.70 12.04 1.96
N LEU A 118 -6.03 12.01 0.80
CA LEU A 118 -4.73 12.68 0.61
C LEU A 118 -4.84 14.19 0.81
N ASN A 119 -5.93 14.80 0.32
CA ASN A 119 -6.18 16.22 0.51
C ASN A 119 -6.32 16.57 2.00
N GLU A 120 -7.10 15.81 2.76
CA GLU A 120 -7.29 16.04 4.20
C GLU A 120 -5.99 15.81 4.99
N LEU A 121 -5.22 14.78 4.66
CA LEU A 121 -3.92 14.52 5.27
C LEU A 121 -2.97 15.69 5.04
N LYS A 122 -2.89 16.20 3.81
CA LYS A 122 -2.04 17.36 3.46
C LYS A 122 -2.48 18.63 4.19
N GLN A 123 -3.80 18.90 4.24
CA GLN A 123 -4.34 20.04 4.99
C GLN A 123 -4.08 19.96 6.50
N SER A 124 -3.98 18.76 7.05
CA SER A 124 -3.63 18.53 8.45
C SER A 124 -2.13 18.63 8.75
N GLY A 125 -1.31 19.04 7.76
CA GLY A 125 0.12 19.26 7.92
C GLY A 125 0.98 17.99 7.90
N ARG A 126 0.44 16.86 7.43
CA ARG A 126 1.20 15.61 7.29
C ARG A 126 2.06 15.63 6.03
N ARG A 127 3.23 15.04 6.14
CA ARG A 127 4.13 14.81 5.00
C ARG A 127 3.71 13.51 4.31
N LEU A 128 3.57 13.55 3.01
CA LEU A 128 3.15 12.41 2.21
C LEU A 128 4.24 12.07 1.19
N ALA A 129 4.59 10.79 1.07
CA ALA A 129 5.51 10.32 0.04
C ALA A 129 5.08 8.96 -0.49
N VAL A 130 5.60 8.62 -1.65
CA VAL A 130 5.37 7.32 -2.29
C VAL A 130 6.61 6.44 -2.13
N VAL A 131 6.37 5.15 -1.83
CA VAL A 131 7.38 4.09 -1.80
C VAL A 131 6.85 2.90 -2.58
N THR A 132 7.34 2.69 -3.80
CA THR A 132 6.78 1.69 -4.72
C THR A 132 7.84 0.92 -5.48
N SER A 133 7.60 -0.39 -5.67
CA SER A 133 8.42 -1.24 -6.55
C SER A 133 8.16 -0.99 -8.05
N LYS A 134 7.21 -0.13 -8.38
CA LYS A 134 6.96 0.32 -9.76
C LYS A 134 8.15 1.12 -10.30
N ILE A 135 8.44 0.99 -11.59
CA ILE A 135 9.52 1.75 -12.25
C ILE A 135 9.21 3.26 -12.17
N ASP A 136 10.22 4.07 -11.86
CA ASP A 136 10.11 5.49 -11.50
C ASP A 136 9.28 6.33 -12.49
N HIS A 137 9.58 6.28 -13.79
CA HIS A 137 8.82 7.06 -14.75
C HIS A 137 7.36 6.58 -14.87
N ILE A 138 7.11 5.26 -14.80
CA ILE A 138 5.75 4.70 -14.84
C ILE A 138 4.98 5.09 -13.58
N ALA A 139 5.61 5.05 -12.40
CA ALA A 139 4.99 5.47 -11.15
C ALA A 139 4.56 6.94 -11.21
N LYS A 140 5.45 7.82 -11.64
CA LYS A 140 5.18 9.26 -11.77
C LYS A 140 4.09 9.55 -12.80
N GLU A 141 4.14 8.92 -13.97
CA GLU A 141 3.11 9.07 -15.01
C GLU A 141 1.74 8.55 -14.53
N THR A 142 1.70 7.43 -13.77
CA THR A 142 0.48 6.92 -13.14
C THR A 142 -0.11 7.94 -12.16
N LEU A 143 0.74 8.52 -11.29
CA LEU A 143 0.30 9.53 -10.32
C LEU A 143 -0.17 10.84 -11.00
N VAL A 144 0.47 11.24 -12.11
CA VAL A 144 0.01 12.38 -12.93
C VAL A 144 -1.35 12.08 -13.56
N LYS A 145 -1.50 10.89 -14.19
CA LYS A 145 -2.74 10.47 -14.83
C LYS A 145 -3.91 10.41 -13.86
N THR A 146 -3.67 9.95 -12.63
CA THR A 146 -4.71 9.83 -11.59
C THR A 146 -4.91 11.12 -10.79
N GLY A 147 -4.14 12.19 -11.07
CA GLY A 147 -4.23 13.47 -10.37
C GLY A 147 -3.67 13.47 -8.95
N LEU A 148 -2.83 12.48 -8.62
CA LEU A 148 -2.34 12.29 -7.26
C LEU A 148 -0.93 12.86 -7.03
N ILE A 149 -0.16 13.16 -8.09
CA ILE A 149 1.26 13.53 -7.98
C ILE A 149 1.52 14.72 -7.04
N ASP A 150 0.66 15.73 -7.05
CA ASP A 150 0.84 16.98 -6.32
C ASP A 150 0.59 16.84 -4.79
N TYR A 151 0.12 15.68 -4.33
CA TYR A 151 -0.01 15.43 -2.91
C TYR A 151 1.33 15.05 -2.25
N PHE A 152 2.28 14.51 -3.00
CA PHE A 152 3.48 13.90 -2.48
C PHE A 152 4.70 14.81 -2.55
N GLU A 153 5.50 14.86 -1.48
CA GLU A 153 6.77 15.58 -1.42
C GLU A 153 7.87 14.83 -2.20
N PHE A 154 7.78 13.50 -2.22
CA PHE A 154 8.77 12.64 -2.85
C PHE A 154 8.15 11.35 -3.38
N VAL A 155 8.67 10.86 -4.48
CA VAL A 155 8.33 9.54 -5.05
C VAL A 155 9.61 8.71 -5.07
N SER A 156 9.68 7.73 -4.18
CA SER A 156 10.73 6.70 -4.18
C SER A 156 10.22 5.50 -4.96
N ALA A 157 10.90 5.19 -6.04
CA ALA A 157 10.51 4.15 -6.97
C ALA A 157 11.73 3.41 -7.51
N GLN A 158 11.49 2.24 -8.10
CA GLN A 158 12.53 1.41 -8.69
C GLN A 158 13.13 2.08 -9.92
N GLN A 159 14.46 2.05 -10.04
CA GLN A 159 15.13 2.56 -11.23
C GLN A 159 15.01 1.56 -12.39
N PRO A 160 14.95 2.02 -13.65
CA PRO A 160 14.97 1.13 -14.81
C PRO A 160 16.21 0.22 -14.78
N ASN A 161 16.01 -1.07 -15.07
CA ASN A 161 17.06 -2.10 -15.14
C ASN A 161 17.80 -2.37 -13.82
N VAL A 162 17.32 -1.88 -12.70
CA VAL A 162 17.85 -2.16 -11.36
C VAL A 162 16.72 -2.78 -10.54
N VAL A 163 16.87 -4.05 -10.18
CA VAL A 163 15.92 -4.73 -9.28
C VAL A 163 16.43 -4.56 -7.87
N VAL A 164 15.66 -3.90 -7.04
CA VAL A 164 15.93 -3.71 -5.60
C VAL A 164 14.70 -4.09 -4.80
N ASP A 165 14.93 -4.51 -3.58
CA ASP A 165 13.84 -4.82 -2.65
C ASP A 165 13.14 -3.53 -2.19
N LYS A 166 11.90 -3.67 -1.73
CA LYS A 166 11.10 -2.52 -1.26
C LYS A 166 11.74 -1.83 -0.05
N GLU A 167 12.54 -2.56 0.72
CA GLU A 167 13.35 -2.04 1.83
C GLU A 167 14.34 -0.97 1.36
N GLU A 168 15.08 -1.22 0.27
CA GLU A 168 16.03 -0.25 -0.29
C GLU A 168 15.31 1.00 -0.81
N ILE A 169 14.14 0.83 -1.42
CA ILE A 169 13.30 1.93 -1.89
C ILE A 169 12.82 2.78 -0.71
N LEU A 170 12.42 2.14 0.38
CA LEU A 170 12.03 2.81 1.62
C LEU A 170 13.21 3.56 2.26
N THR A 171 14.38 2.93 2.34
CA THR A 171 15.61 3.56 2.84
C THR A 171 15.92 4.86 2.08
N LYS A 172 15.78 4.83 0.75
CA LYS A 172 15.96 6.01 -0.09
C LYS A 172 14.92 7.09 0.25
N ALA A 173 13.65 6.73 0.41
CA ALA A 173 12.60 7.68 0.78
C ALA A 173 12.90 8.38 2.12
N LEU A 174 13.27 7.62 3.14
CA LEU A 174 13.61 8.16 4.46
C LEU A 174 14.81 9.12 4.40
N THR A 175 15.82 8.80 3.60
CA THR A 175 17.01 9.63 3.39
C THR A 175 16.66 10.95 2.72
N GLU A 176 15.94 10.91 1.60
CA GLU A 176 15.55 12.10 0.82
C GLU A 176 14.60 13.02 1.61
N LEU A 177 13.74 12.44 2.43
CA LEU A 177 12.85 13.17 3.33
C LEU A 177 13.57 13.73 4.58
N ASN A 178 14.87 13.43 4.76
CA ASN A 178 15.67 13.78 5.92
C ASN A 178 15.04 13.29 7.24
N ILE A 179 14.52 12.08 7.25
CA ILE A 179 13.90 11.46 8.42
C ILE A 179 15.01 10.88 9.31
N THR A 180 15.00 11.28 10.59
CA THR A 180 15.96 10.80 11.61
C THR A 180 15.26 10.07 12.75
N ASP A 181 13.93 10.16 12.85
CA ASP A 181 13.11 9.52 13.88
C ASP A 181 11.94 8.83 13.22
N ASN A 182 11.89 7.51 13.33
CA ASN A 182 10.90 6.64 12.71
C ASN A 182 9.60 6.52 13.54
N SER A 183 9.55 7.07 14.76
CA SER A 183 8.45 6.86 15.71
C SER A 183 7.07 7.41 15.26
N ASN A 184 7.04 8.28 14.26
CA ASN A 184 5.82 8.93 13.78
C ASN A 184 5.61 8.73 12.27
N ILE A 185 6.08 7.59 11.77
CA ILE A 185 5.97 7.21 10.34
C ILE A 185 5.11 5.97 10.21
N VAL A 186 4.37 5.89 9.13
CA VAL A 186 3.63 4.69 8.76
C VAL A 186 3.79 4.42 7.27
N MET A 187 3.96 3.13 6.93
CA MET A 187 3.88 2.62 5.55
C MET A 187 2.50 2.04 5.30
N ILE A 188 1.86 2.44 4.22
CA ILE A 188 0.55 1.95 3.79
C ILE A 188 0.72 1.17 2.49
N GLY A 189 0.27 -0.07 2.49
CA GLY A 189 0.38 -0.95 1.33
C GLY A 189 -0.61 -2.10 1.40
N ASP A 190 -0.77 -2.82 0.29
CA ASP A 190 -1.70 -3.93 0.17
C ASP A 190 -1.01 -5.31 0.21
N ARG A 191 0.33 -5.35 0.21
CA ARG A 191 1.09 -6.59 0.14
C ARG A 191 2.06 -6.74 1.31
N ARG A 192 2.44 -8.01 1.58
CA ARG A 192 3.47 -8.36 2.58
C ARG A 192 4.76 -7.55 2.45
N HIS A 193 5.20 -7.22 1.23
CA HIS A 193 6.44 -6.48 1.01
C HIS A 193 6.42 -5.05 1.58
N ASP A 194 5.23 -4.45 1.71
CA ASP A 194 5.04 -3.15 2.38
C ASP A 194 5.27 -3.28 3.87
N VAL A 195 4.69 -4.33 4.47
CA VAL A 195 4.80 -4.64 5.89
C VAL A 195 6.24 -5.04 6.25
N GLU A 196 6.87 -5.88 5.43
CA GLU A 196 8.25 -6.34 5.58
C GLU A 196 9.23 -5.15 5.59
N ALA A 197 9.11 -4.26 4.59
CA ALA A 197 9.94 -3.07 4.49
C ALA A 197 9.75 -2.13 5.69
N ALA A 198 8.51 -1.91 6.14
CA ALA A 198 8.21 -1.12 7.33
C ALA A 198 8.85 -1.72 8.59
N LYS A 199 8.72 -3.01 8.80
CA LYS A 199 9.24 -3.76 9.94
C LYS A 199 10.77 -3.68 10.03
N THR A 200 11.48 -3.83 8.91
CA THR A 200 12.95 -3.71 8.85
C THR A 200 13.44 -2.33 9.33
N HIS A 201 12.63 -1.30 9.13
CA HIS A 201 12.95 0.07 9.56
C HIS A 201 12.31 0.46 10.91
N ASN A 202 11.66 -0.45 11.62
CA ASN A 202 10.90 -0.17 12.84
C ASN A 202 9.87 0.96 12.63
N ILE A 203 9.15 0.91 11.51
CA ILE A 203 8.06 1.81 11.15
C ILE A 203 6.76 1.02 11.25
N ASP A 204 5.68 1.66 11.73
CA ASP A 204 4.36 1.05 11.70
C ASP A 204 3.90 0.81 10.26
N SER A 205 3.04 -0.20 10.08
CA SER A 205 2.44 -0.52 8.79
C SER A 205 0.91 -0.62 8.88
N ILE A 206 0.25 -0.17 7.83
CA ILE A 206 -1.19 -0.35 7.66
C ILE A 206 -1.44 -1.13 6.38
N GLY A 207 -1.92 -2.37 6.53
CA GLY A 207 -2.37 -3.18 5.42
C GLY A 207 -3.75 -2.76 4.93
N VAL A 208 -3.94 -2.63 3.62
CA VAL A 208 -5.23 -2.29 3.02
C VAL A 208 -5.81 -3.48 2.27
N LEU A 209 -7.12 -3.75 2.44
CA LEU A 209 -7.79 -4.93 1.88
C LEU A 209 -8.57 -4.67 0.58
N TRP A 210 -8.50 -3.49 0.03
CA TRP A 210 -9.09 -3.21 -1.29
C TRP A 210 -8.13 -3.48 -2.46
N GLY A 211 -6.87 -3.84 -2.16
CA GLY A 211 -5.84 -4.19 -3.14
C GLY A 211 -5.82 -5.68 -3.50
N TYR A 212 -4.64 -6.22 -3.73
CA TYR A 212 -4.40 -7.59 -4.24
C TYR A 212 -3.88 -8.56 -3.18
N GLY A 213 -3.46 -8.07 -2.00
CA GLY A 213 -3.12 -8.89 -0.83
C GLY A 213 -4.37 -9.27 -0.03
N ASP A 214 -4.27 -10.34 0.70
CA ASP A 214 -5.34 -10.77 1.61
C ASP A 214 -4.97 -10.52 3.08
N ARG A 215 -5.95 -10.68 3.95
CA ARG A 215 -5.80 -10.48 5.40
C ARG A 215 -4.76 -11.42 5.99
N GLU A 216 -4.74 -12.68 5.57
CA GLU A 216 -3.84 -13.70 6.11
C GLU A 216 -2.37 -13.36 5.75
N GLU A 217 -2.10 -12.90 4.53
CA GLU A 217 -0.78 -12.42 4.10
C GLU A 217 -0.29 -11.28 5.01
N LEU A 218 -1.15 -10.28 5.25
CA LEU A 218 -0.80 -9.09 6.03
C LEU A 218 -0.66 -9.39 7.53
N GLU A 219 -1.52 -10.25 8.09
CA GLU A 219 -1.44 -10.67 9.50
C GLU A 219 -0.18 -11.52 9.76
N ASN A 220 0.13 -12.45 8.87
CA ASN A 220 1.31 -13.32 8.99
C ASN A 220 2.61 -12.52 8.92
N GLU A 221 2.66 -11.44 8.13
CA GLU A 221 3.83 -10.55 8.09
C GLU A 221 3.90 -9.61 9.29
N GLY A 222 2.80 -9.42 10.01
CA GLY A 222 2.73 -8.62 11.24
C GLY A 222 2.40 -7.16 11.01
N ALA A 223 1.48 -6.85 10.10
CA ALA A 223 0.96 -5.51 9.91
C ALA A 223 0.44 -4.92 11.23
N THR A 224 0.82 -3.67 11.54
CA THR A 224 0.41 -2.99 12.79
C THR A 224 -1.10 -2.78 12.83
N HIS A 225 -1.69 -2.45 11.68
CA HIS A 225 -3.13 -2.33 11.48
C HIS A 225 -3.53 -2.89 10.12
N ILE A 226 -4.79 -3.32 10.00
CA ILE A 226 -5.39 -3.73 8.74
C ILE A 226 -6.74 -3.05 8.60
N VAL A 227 -6.99 -2.41 7.47
CA VAL A 227 -8.22 -1.65 7.18
C VAL A 227 -8.90 -2.18 5.92
N THR A 228 -10.23 -2.08 5.88
CA THR A 228 -11.05 -2.62 4.80
C THR A 228 -11.43 -1.60 3.73
N ASP A 229 -11.46 -0.32 4.09
CA ASP A 229 -11.81 0.77 3.18
C ASP A 229 -11.10 2.08 3.53
N THR A 230 -11.19 3.06 2.63
CA THR A 230 -10.56 4.38 2.78
C THR A 230 -11.14 5.19 3.94
N ASN A 231 -12.38 4.95 4.36
CA ASN A 231 -12.97 5.63 5.51
C ASN A 231 -12.39 5.09 6.83
N GLU A 232 -12.13 3.78 6.91
CA GLU A 232 -11.47 3.18 8.05
C GLU A 232 -10.04 3.69 8.16
N LEU A 233 -9.30 3.74 7.03
CA LEU A 233 -7.96 4.32 6.96
C LEU A 233 -7.97 5.77 7.42
N LYS A 234 -8.92 6.57 6.96
CA LYS A 234 -9.07 7.97 7.37
C LYS A 234 -9.29 8.10 8.88
N ARG A 235 -10.20 7.32 9.46
CA ARG A 235 -10.45 7.33 10.93
C ARG A 235 -9.19 6.99 11.72
N LEU A 236 -8.38 6.06 11.24
CA LEU A 236 -7.13 5.67 11.90
C LEU A 236 -6.08 6.79 11.83
N LEU A 237 -5.97 7.48 10.70
CA LEU A 237 -4.94 8.49 10.47
C LEU A 237 -5.31 9.87 11.02
N ILE A 238 -6.58 10.25 10.95
CA ILE A 238 -7.04 11.61 11.30
C ILE A 238 -7.89 11.63 12.57
N GLY A 239 -8.69 10.59 12.81
CA GLY A 239 -9.60 10.45 13.97
C GLY A 239 -11.00 10.95 13.68
#